data_bac3d8942c803af35d11c253cfbbb44b
#
_entry.id   bac3d8942c803af35d11c253cfbbb44b
#
_cell.length_a   1.000
_cell.length_b   1.000
_cell.length_c   1.000
_cell.angle_alpha   90.00
_cell.angle_beta   90.00
_cell.angle_gamma   90.00
#
_symmetry.space_group_name_H-M   'P 1'
#
loop_
_entity.id
_entity.type
_entity.pdbx_description
1 polymer ?
#
loop_
_entity_poly.entity_id
_entity_poly.type
_entity_poly.pdbx_seq_one_letter_code
_entity_poly.pdbx_strand_id
1 'polypeptide(L)'
;SYGSRRGRRMALRAMRDGNPLDTTSYFAYGELLCTEGGYAGELYEAFPGVVHEHQEECMWAEVFHSECRQCGVDYCREIDGAIVRGFNPTLQFECTQNMHLTRSCDFYYHGKEIAADFMSTYSSRLAPGASTKREMAYHCADMYDMYCYVIRSVLPDRAQDIISAVRGRLAEKYGLGFLPALDAYQSTDFNQI
;
A
#
# COMPACT_ATOMS: atom_id res chain seq x y z
N SER A 1 -11.83 0.11 0.46
CA SER A 1 -10.79 -0.15 -0.57
C SER A 1 -9.63 -0.95 0.03
N TYR A 2 -8.80 -1.55 -0.84
CA TYR A 2 -7.56 -2.22 -0.43
C TYR A 2 -6.67 -1.30 0.42
N GLY A 3 -6.44 -0.07 -0.03
CA GLY A 3 -5.62 0.90 0.72
C GLY A 3 -6.15 1.17 2.12
N SER A 4 -7.45 1.44 2.26
CA SER A 4 -8.05 1.69 3.58
C SER A 4 -7.96 0.47 4.49
N ARG A 5 -8.12 -0.75 3.95
CA ARG A 5 -7.98 -2.00 4.71
C ARG A 5 -6.55 -2.20 5.21
N ARG A 6 -5.56 -1.94 4.35
CA ARG A 6 -4.13 -1.95 4.68
C ARG A 6 -3.82 -0.94 5.80
N GLY A 7 -4.22 0.33 5.62
CA GLY A 7 -4.00 1.36 6.64
C GLY A 7 -4.62 1.01 7.99
N ARG A 8 -5.85 0.45 7.99
CA ARG A 8 -6.50 -0.01 9.22
C ARG A 8 -5.70 -1.12 9.93
N ARG A 9 -5.15 -2.10 9.21
CA ARG A 9 -4.31 -3.12 9.84
C ARG A 9 -3.05 -2.52 10.45
N MET A 10 -2.42 -1.58 9.76
CA MET A 10 -1.26 -0.84 10.30
C MET A 10 -1.63 -0.13 11.61
N ALA A 11 -2.76 0.56 11.64
CA ALA A 11 -3.26 1.24 12.84
C ALA A 11 -3.51 0.27 14.00
N LEU A 12 -4.19 -0.85 13.74
CA LEU A 12 -4.49 -1.84 14.78
C LEU A 12 -3.21 -2.43 15.40
N ARG A 13 -2.17 -2.66 14.60
CA ARG A 13 -0.87 -3.14 15.10
C ARG A 13 -0.15 -2.08 15.93
N ALA A 14 -0.13 -0.83 15.46
CA ALA A 14 0.45 0.27 16.22
C ALA A 14 -0.24 0.44 17.59
N MET A 15 -1.56 0.42 17.61
CA MET A 15 -2.36 0.48 18.85
C MET A 15 -2.11 -0.71 19.77
N ARG A 16 -2.03 -1.93 19.23
CA ARG A 16 -1.72 -3.13 20.01
C ARG A 16 -0.37 -3.00 20.72
N ASP A 17 0.60 -2.41 20.07
CA ASP A 17 1.96 -2.23 20.58
C ASP A 17 2.11 -0.94 21.42
N GLY A 18 0.98 -0.22 21.69
CA GLY A 18 0.93 0.99 22.54
C GLY A 18 1.46 2.26 21.86
N ASN A 19 1.62 2.25 20.54
CA ASN A 19 2.09 3.40 19.79
C ASN A 19 0.91 4.31 19.34
N PRO A 20 1.11 5.63 19.31
CA PRO A 20 0.12 6.57 18.79
C PRO A 20 -0.06 6.41 17.28
N LEU A 21 -1.21 6.83 16.75
CA LEU A 21 -1.49 6.82 15.32
C LEU A 21 -0.98 8.09 14.63
N ASP A 22 0.28 8.40 14.83
CA ASP A 22 0.98 9.53 14.22
C ASP A 22 1.73 9.14 12.94
N THR A 23 2.33 10.11 12.27
CA THR A 23 3.11 9.91 11.04
C THR A 23 4.28 8.95 11.26
N THR A 24 4.94 9.02 12.41
CA THR A 24 6.06 8.13 12.74
C THR A 24 5.63 6.67 12.79
N SER A 25 4.50 6.38 13.43
CA SER A 25 3.94 5.03 13.47
C SER A 25 3.42 4.60 12.10
N TYR A 26 2.87 5.51 11.30
CA TYR A 26 2.47 5.20 9.93
C TYR A 26 3.63 4.57 9.14
N PHE A 27 4.79 5.17 9.16
CA PHE A 27 5.97 4.64 8.49
C PHE A 27 6.53 3.38 9.14
N ALA A 28 6.61 3.36 10.48
CA ALA A 28 7.15 2.22 11.21
C ALA A 28 6.33 0.93 11.00
N TYR A 29 5.01 1.06 10.90
CA TYR A 29 4.08 -0.07 10.71
C TYR A 29 3.70 -0.32 9.25
N GLY A 30 4.34 0.34 8.29
CA GLY A 30 4.14 0.07 6.87
C GLY A 30 4.29 -1.42 6.55
N GLU A 31 3.29 -2.02 5.89
CA GLU A 31 3.22 -3.48 5.69
C GLU A 31 4.09 -4.02 4.56
N LEU A 32 4.49 -3.17 3.60
CA LEU A 32 5.19 -3.65 2.42
C LEU A 32 6.61 -4.08 2.77
N LEU A 33 6.95 -5.32 2.46
CA LEU A 33 8.32 -5.79 2.46
C LEU A 33 8.97 -5.38 1.15
N CYS A 34 9.78 -4.33 1.19
CA CYS A 34 10.57 -3.91 0.05
C CYS A 34 11.79 -4.81 -0.08
N THR A 35 11.96 -5.41 -1.25
CA THR A 35 13.15 -6.15 -1.64
C THR A 35 14.05 -5.28 -2.50
N GLU A 36 15.32 -5.63 -2.67
CA GLU A 36 16.23 -4.91 -3.55
C GLU A 36 15.63 -4.75 -4.96
N GLY A 37 15.71 -3.53 -5.49
CA GLY A 37 15.19 -3.17 -6.81
C GLY A 37 13.66 -2.98 -6.90
N GLY A 38 12.93 -3.07 -5.79
CA GLY A 38 11.48 -2.87 -5.80
C GLY A 38 11.03 -1.45 -5.48
N TYR A 39 11.83 -0.74 -4.69
CA TYR A 39 11.61 0.64 -4.27
C TYR A 39 12.93 1.36 -4.06
N ALA A 40 13.02 2.57 -4.57
CA ALA A 40 14.09 3.51 -4.24
C ALA A 40 13.47 4.88 -3.94
N GLY A 41 13.86 5.47 -2.83
CA GLY A 41 13.38 6.77 -2.41
C GLY A 41 14.00 7.23 -1.10
N GLU A 42 13.74 8.46 -0.75
CA GLU A 42 14.26 9.12 0.45
C GLU A 42 13.10 9.59 1.33
N LEU A 43 13.32 9.50 2.63
CA LEU A 43 12.38 9.98 3.65
C LEU A 43 13.11 10.95 4.55
N TYR A 44 12.62 12.19 4.65
CA TYR A 44 13.25 13.23 5.46
C TYR A 44 12.24 14.25 5.99
N GLU A 45 12.60 14.93 7.07
CA GLU A 45 11.85 16.08 7.56
C GLU A 45 12.18 17.30 6.67
N ALA A 46 11.22 17.69 5.82
CA ALA A 46 11.38 18.82 4.91
C ALA A 46 11.31 20.17 5.64
N PHE A 47 10.39 20.28 6.60
CA PHE A 47 10.18 21.44 7.47
C PHE A 47 9.71 20.95 8.84
N PRO A 48 9.81 21.77 9.91
CA PRO A 48 9.20 21.41 11.19
C PRO A 48 7.72 21.01 11.03
N GLY A 49 7.39 19.78 11.39
CA GLY A 49 6.04 19.24 11.27
C GLY A 49 5.65 18.72 9.88
N VAL A 50 6.61 18.57 8.96
CA VAL A 50 6.36 18.03 7.61
C VAL A 50 7.40 16.97 7.25
N VAL A 51 6.96 15.75 7.04
CA VAL A 51 7.79 14.68 6.47
C VAL A 51 7.55 14.61 4.96
N HIS A 52 8.62 14.60 4.20
CA HIS A 52 8.62 14.38 2.76
C HIS A 52 9.16 12.98 2.44
N GLU A 53 8.42 12.25 1.64
CA GLU A 53 8.85 11.00 1.03
C GLU A 53 8.98 11.24 -0.48
N HIS A 54 10.20 11.12 -0.97
CA HIS A 54 10.52 11.17 -2.39
C HIS A 54 10.80 9.77 -2.90
N GLN A 55 10.02 9.31 -3.89
CA GLN A 55 10.07 7.95 -4.41
C GLN A 55 10.46 7.98 -5.88
N GLU A 56 11.60 7.39 -6.24
CA GLU A 56 12.13 7.36 -7.61
C GLU A 56 11.86 6.02 -8.32
N GLU A 57 11.75 4.93 -7.58
CA GLU A 57 11.43 3.61 -8.11
C GLU A 57 10.25 2.99 -7.37
N CYS A 58 9.34 2.40 -8.11
CA CYS A 58 8.18 1.71 -7.56
C CYS A 58 7.75 0.56 -8.49
N MET A 59 7.85 -0.66 -8.00
CA MET A 59 7.47 -1.85 -8.77
C MET A 59 6.00 -1.86 -9.21
N TRP A 60 5.09 -1.23 -8.44
CA TRP A 60 3.70 -1.06 -8.87
C TRP A 60 3.61 -0.19 -10.12
N ALA A 61 4.35 0.93 -10.13
CA ALA A 61 4.36 1.84 -11.27
C ALA A 61 4.95 1.18 -12.51
N GLU A 62 6.02 0.40 -12.38
CA GLU A 62 6.62 -0.35 -13.50
C GLU A 62 5.63 -1.32 -14.12
N VAL A 63 4.93 -2.11 -13.31
CA VAL A 63 3.90 -3.04 -13.80
C VAL A 63 2.78 -2.27 -14.50
N PHE A 64 2.28 -1.20 -13.93
CA PHE A 64 1.26 -0.38 -14.57
C PHE A 64 1.75 0.28 -15.87
N HIS A 65 3.00 0.73 -15.93
CA HIS A 65 3.57 1.28 -17.17
C HIS A 65 3.60 0.26 -18.30
N SER A 66 3.93 -0.99 -17.99
CA SER A 66 3.99 -2.07 -18.99
C SER A 66 2.61 -2.60 -19.39
N GLU A 67 1.63 -2.59 -18.46
CA GLU A 67 0.35 -3.28 -18.64
C GLU A 67 -0.81 -2.33 -18.99
N CYS A 68 -0.96 -1.27 -18.24
CA CYS A 68 -2.04 -0.29 -18.40
C CYS A 68 -1.69 1.01 -17.68
N ARG A 69 -0.97 1.90 -18.36
CA ARG A 69 -0.55 3.18 -17.76
C ARG A 69 -1.71 3.99 -17.18
N GLN A 70 -2.87 4.03 -17.86
CA GLN A 70 -4.03 4.75 -17.35
C GLN A 70 -4.56 4.13 -16.05
N CYS A 71 -4.53 2.82 -15.95
CA CYS A 71 -4.90 2.14 -14.69
C CYS A 71 -3.96 2.54 -13.56
N GLY A 72 -2.67 2.71 -13.86
CA GLY A 72 -1.68 3.18 -12.90
C GLY A 72 -1.94 4.61 -12.43
N VAL A 73 -2.25 5.52 -13.35
CA VAL A 73 -2.63 6.91 -13.01
C VAL A 73 -3.81 6.92 -12.04
N ASP A 74 -4.86 6.14 -12.36
CA ASP A 74 -6.07 6.10 -11.54
C ASP A 74 -5.84 5.42 -10.19
N TYR A 75 -5.06 4.33 -10.17
CA TYR A 75 -4.71 3.62 -8.94
C TYR A 75 -3.86 4.47 -8.00
N CYS A 76 -2.74 5.01 -8.49
CA CYS A 76 -1.79 5.77 -7.67
C CYS A 76 -2.34 7.11 -7.20
N ARG A 77 -3.32 7.70 -7.91
CA ARG A 77 -4.02 8.88 -7.42
C ARG A 77 -4.75 8.64 -6.08
N GLU A 78 -5.23 7.43 -5.86
CA GLU A 78 -6.11 7.13 -4.73
C GLU A 78 -5.46 6.29 -3.63
N ILE A 79 -4.48 5.41 -3.98
CA ILE A 79 -4.04 4.34 -3.09
C ILE A 79 -3.36 4.87 -1.83
N ASP A 80 -2.40 5.79 -1.97
CA ASP A 80 -1.59 6.24 -0.83
C ASP A 80 -2.43 7.06 0.15
N GLY A 81 -3.26 7.96 -0.37
CA GLY A 81 -4.24 8.67 0.45
C GLY A 81 -5.27 7.75 1.12
N ALA A 82 -5.64 6.63 0.49
CA ALA A 82 -6.52 5.66 1.09
C ALA A 82 -5.83 4.87 2.22
N ILE A 83 -4.54 4.58 2.10
CA ILE A 83 -3.75 3.94 3.16
C ILE A 83 -3.65 4.89 4.36
N VAL A 84 -3.26 6.14 4.13
CA VAL A 84 -3.15 7.15 5.18
C VAL A 84 -4.48 7.33 5.92
N ARG A 85 -5.58 7.54 5.19
CA ARG A 85 -6.91 7.68 5.80
C ARG A 85 -7.37 6.43 6.53
N GLY A 86 -6.97 5.25 6.06
CA GLY A 86 -7.25 3.98 6.72
C GLY A 86 -6.48 3.81 8.02
N PHE A 87 -5.26 4.35 8.09
CA PHE A 87 -4.44 4.36 9.30
C PHE A 87 -4.97 5.38 10.33
N ASN A 88 -5.06 6.64 9.93
CA ASN A 88 -5.62 7.71 10.74
C ASN A 88 -6.21 8.79 9.81
N PRO A 89 -7.55 8.99 9.82
CA PRO A 89 -8.20 9.96 8.94
C PRO A 89 -7.87 11.42 9.26
N THR A 90 -7.21 11.69 10.39
CA THR A 90 -6.80 13.04 10.77
C THR A 90 -5.39 13.41 10.28
N LEU A 91 -4.61 12.43 9.82
CA LEU A 91 -3.33 12.71 9.17
C LEU A 91 -3.55 13.43 7.86
N GLN A 92 -2.85 14.55 7.71
CA GLN A 92 -2.88 15.31 6.47
C GLN A 92 -1.81 14.79 5.52
N PHE A 93 -2.24 14.40 4.34
CA PHE A 93 -1.42 13.80 3.31
C PHE A 93 -1.65 14.48 1.98
N GLU A 94 -0.58 14.74 1.25
CA GLU A 94 -0.60 15.33 -0.07
C GLU A 94 0.35 14.57 -1.00
N CYS A 95 -0.12 14.19 -2.18
CA CYS A 95 0.71 13.69 -3.27
C CYS A 95 0.81 14.79 -4.32
N THR A 96 1.97 15.41 -4.45
CA THR A 96 2.20 16.54 -5.37
C THR A 96 2.69 16.09 -6.73
N GLN A 97 3.34 14.93 -6.80
CA GLN A 97 3.80 14.32 -8.04
C GLN A 97 3.52 12.81 -8.04
N ASN A 98 3.28 12.29 -9.23
CA ASN A 98 2.98 10.89 -9.46
C ASN A 98 3.83 10.39 -10.63
N MET A 99 4.62 9.32 -10.43
CA MET A 99 5.58 8.84 -11.43
C MET A 99 4.96 8.30 -12.72
N HIS A 100 3.63 8.19 -12.82
CA HIS A 100 2.95 7.97 -14.10
C HIS A 100 2.87 9.22 -14.96
N LEU A 101 3.00 10.40 -14.36
CA LEU A 101 2.95 11.72 -15.01
C LEU A 101 4.31 12.41 -15.00
N THR A 102 5.14 12.12 -14.02
CA THR A 102 6.49 12.65 -13.81
C THR A 102 7.50 11.50 -13.71
N ARG A 103 8.69 11.75 -13.13
CA ARG A 103 9.73 10.73 -12.91
C ARG A 103 9.73 10.17 -11.48
N SER A 104 9.00 10.80 -10.57
CA SER A 104 8.96 10.46 -9.15
C SER A 104 7.56 10.61 -8.59
N CYS A 105 7.35 10.06 -7.40
CA CYS A 105 6.26 10.45 -6.54
C CYS A 105 6.81 11.31 -5.40
N ASP A 106 6.09 12.37 -5.05
CA ASP A 106 6.41 13.22 -3.91
C ASP A 106 5.21 13.31 -2.98
N PHE A 107 5.41 12.81 -1.77
CA PHE A 107 4.40 12.70 -0.74
C PHE A 107 4.77 13.58 0.45
N TYR A 108 3.83 14.38 0.92
CA TYR A 108 3.99 15.22 2.09
C TYR A 108 3.00 14.82 3.18
N TYR A 109 3.52 14.60 4.37
CA TYR A 109 2.75 14.25 5.56
C TYR A 109 2.88 15.42 6.54
N HIS A 110 1.75 16.04 6.86
CA HIS A 110 1.70 17.22 7.71
C HIS A 110 1.16 16.87 9.09
N GLY A 111 1.77 17.37 10.15
CA GLY A 111 1.27 17.18 11.51
C GLY A 111 2.07 17.96 12.52
N LYS A 112 1.39 18.57 13.49
CA LYS A 112 2.04 19.26 14.61
C LYS A 112 2.83 18.31 15.52
N GLU A 113 2.55 17.03 15.40
CA GLU A 113 3.10 15.96 16.23
C GLU A 113 4.33 15.31 15.60
N ILE A 114 4.76 15.75 14.41
CA ILE A 114 6.03 15.30 13.84
C ILE A 114 7.13 15.99 14.62
N ALA A 115 7.80 15.19 15.46
CA ALA A 115 8.85 15.69 16.34
C ALA A 115 10.06 16.15 15.52
N ALA A 116 10.81 17.11 16.05
CA ALA A 116 12.08 17.53 15.47
C ALA A 116 13.12 16.39 15.37
N ASP A 117 12.89 15.29 16.07
CA ASP A 117 13.68 14.06 16.05
C ASP A 117 12.96 12.90 15.33
N PHE A 118 12.15 13.20 14.32
CA PHE A 118 11.35 12.21 13.57
C PHE A 118 12.13 10.94 13.22
N MET A 119 13.32 11.08 12.62
CA MET A 119 14.13 9.93 12.20
C MET A 119 14.59 9.05 13.37
N SER A 120 14.89 9.65 14.51
CA SER A 120 15.25 8.90 15.73
C SER A 120 14.04 8.14 16.29
N THR A 121 12.91 8.82 16.39
CA THR A 121 11.66 8.22 16.86
C THR A 121 11.18 7.10 15.92
N TYR A 122 11.25 7.33 14.61
CA TYR A 122 10.96 6.32 13.59
C TYR A 122 11.84 5.08 13.76
N SER A 123 13.15 5.26 13.89
CA SER A 123 14.09 4.17 14.11
C SER A 123 13.78 3.35 15.37
N SER A 124 13.34 3.99 16.45
CA SER A 124 12.96 3.31 17.68
C SER A 124 11.71 2.44 17.55
N ARG A 125 10.79 2.80 16.65
CA ARG A 125 9.53 2.08 16.38
C ARG A 125 9.65 1.02 15.28
N LEU A 126 10.75 1.02 14.51
CA LEU A 126 10.96 0.08 13.41
C LEU A 126 11.00 -1.39 13.85
N ALA A 127 11.61 -1.68 14.99
CA ALA A 127 11.78 -3.07 15.44
C ALA A 127 10.42 -3.78 15.68
N PRO A 128 9.46 -3.18 16.41
CA PRO A 128 8.09 -3.71 16.47
C PRO A 128 7.42 -3.79 15.10
N GLY A 129 7.56 -2.75 14.28
CA GLY A 129 6.99 -2.66 12.95
C GLY A 129 7.53 -3.70 11.97
N ALA A 130 8.76 -4.16 12.13
CA ALA A 130 9.39 -5.13 11.24
C ALA A 130 8.60 -6.44 11.13
N SER A 131 8.01 -6.91 12.24
CA SER A 131 7.18 -8.12 12.27
C SER A 131 5.87 -8.00 11.47
N THR A 132 5.50 -6.80 11.08
CA THR A 132 4.26 -6.52 10.35
C THR A 132 4.42 -6.56 8.84
N LYS A 133 5.66 -6.62 8.35
CA LYS A 133 5.96 -6.65 6.91
C LYS A 133 5.36 -7.87 6.25
N ARG A 134 4.83 -7.67 5.05
CA ARG A 134 4.22 -8.71 4.21
C ARG A 134 4.85 -8.65 2.82
N GLU A 135 5.05 -9.81 2.25
CA GLU A 135 5.57 -9.95 0.90
C GLU A 135 4.55 -9.50 -0.17
N MET A 136 5.03 -9.27 -1.37
CA MET A 136 4.22 -8.78 -2.47
C MET A 136 3.03 -9.70 -2.80
N ALA A 137 3.22 -11.03 -2.70
CA ALA A 137 2.15 -11.99 -2.95
C ALA A 137 0.94 -11.78 -2.02
N TYR A 138 1.16 -11.46 -0.75
CA TYR A 138 0.09 -11.10 0.19
C TYR A 138 -0.68 -9.86 -0.28
N HIS A 139 0.04 -8.82 -0.70
CA HIS A 139 -0.58 -7.57 -1.16
C HIS A 139 -1.36 -7.75 -2.46
N CYS A 140 -0.83 -8.54 -3.39
CA CYS A 140 -1.54 -8.91 -4.62
C CYS A 140 -2.83 -9.70 -4.31
N ALA A 141 -2.77 -10.63 -3.37
CA ALA A 141 -3.95 -11.40 -2.96
C ALA A 141 -5.00 -10.55 -2.27
N ASP A 142 -4.60 -9.64 -1.36
CA ASP A 142 -5.50 -8.69 -0.70
C ASP A 142 -6.18 -7.75 -1.73
N MET A 143 -5.42 -7.25 -2.69
CA MET A 143 -5.97 -6.41 -3.75
C MET A 143 -6.93 -7.19 -4.64
N TYR A 144 -6.57 -8.41 -5.03
CA TYR A 144 -7.41 -9.31 -5.83
C TYR A 144 -8.73 -9.64 -5.11
N ASP A 145 -8.67 -9.99 -3.82
CA ASP A 145 -9.86 -10.22 -3.00
C ASP A 145 -10.79 -9.00 -2.98
N MET A 146 -10.23 -7.81 -2.82
CA MET A 146 -11.02 -6.58 -2.84
C MET A 146 -11.65 -6.32 -4.21
N TYR A 147 -10.95 -6.56 -5.32
CA TYR A 147 -11.55 -6.43 -6.64
C TYR A 147 -12.66 -7.46 -6.85
N CYS A 148 -12.47 -8.70 -6.44
CA CYS A 148 -13.52 -9.72 -6.49
C CYS A 148 -14.75 -9.33 -5.68
N TYR A 149 -14.56 -8.77 -4.49
CA TYR A 149 -15.64 -8.24 -3.67
C TYR A 149 -16.42 -7.13 -4.40
N VAL A 150 -15.73 -6.15 -4.97
CA VAL A 150 -16.34 -5.04 -5.69
C VAL A 150 -17.12 -5.55 -6.92
N ILE A 151 -16.51 -6.44 -7.72
CA ILE A 151 -17.14 -7.01 -8.91
C ILE A 151 -18.43 -7.76 -8.53
N ARG A 152 -18.39 -8.57 -7.48
CA ARG A 152 -19.59 -9.28 -6.99
C ARG A 152 -20.68 -8.34 -6.50
N SER A 153 -20.29 -7.21 -5.91
CA SER A 153 -21.24 -6.22 -5.37
C SER A 153 -21.88 -5.36 -6.45
N VAL A 154 -21.14 -5.03 -7.52
CA VAL A 154 -21.58 -4.08 -8.55
C VAL A 154 -22.16 -4.79 -9.77
N LEU A 155 -21.65 -5.98 -10.10
CA LEU A 155 -22.00 -6.76 -11.28
C LEU A 155 -22.32 -8.23 -10.92
N PRO A 156 -23.28 -8.49 -10.01
CA PRO A 156 -23.50 -9.82 -9.46
C PRO A 156 -23.76 -10.89 -10.54
N ASP A 157 -24.54 -10.56 -11.56
CA ASP A 157 -24.93 -11.49 -12.64
C ASP A 157 -23.74 -11.86 -13.55
N ARG A 158 -22.70 -11.07 -13.57
CA ARG A 158 -21.52 -11.27 -14.43
C ARG A 158 -20.22 -11.53 -13.65
N ALA A 159 -20.32 -11.50 -12.34
CA ALA A 159 -19.13 -11.53 -11.49
C ALA A 159 -18.28 -12.79 -11.72
N GLN A 160 -18.92 -13.96 -11.80
CA GLN A 160 -18.22 -15.22 -11.98
C GLN A 160 -17.48 -15.28 -13.31
N ASP A 161 -18.11 -14.84 -14.39
CA ASP A 161 -17.51 -14.83 -15.73
C ASP A 161 -16.30 -13.89 -15.78
N ILE A 162 -16.44 -12.68 -15.21
CA ILE A 162 -15.37 -11.70 -15.17
C ILE A 162 -14.17 -12.22 -14.36
N ILE A 163 -14.43 -12.76 -13.16
CA ILE A 163 -13.37 -13.29 -12.29
C ILE A 163 -12.66 -14.47 -12.96
N SER A 164 -13.42 -15.39 -13.57
CA SER A 164 -12.86 -16.53 -14.29
C SER A 164 -12.02 -16.10 -15.49
N ALA A 165 -12.46 -15.11 -16.24
CA ALA A 165 -11.71 -14.55 -17.37
C ALA A 165 -10.41 -13.88 -16.92
N VAL A 166 -10.43 -13.12 -15.81
CA VAL A 166 -9.22 -12.53 -15.21
C VAL A 166 -8.24 -13.62 -14.79
N ARG A 167 -8.69 -14.65 -14.09
CA ARG A 167 -7.83 -15.78 -13.68
C ARG A 167 -7.21 -16.49 -14.89
N GLY A 168 -7.99 -16.72 -15.94
CA GLY A 168 -7.49 -17.31 -17.17
C GLY A 168 -6.36 -16.49 -17.80
N ARG A 169 -6.55 -15.18 -17.90
CA ARG A 169 -5.51 -14.28 -18.42
C ARG A 169 -4.25 -14.22 -17.56
N LEU A 170 -4.40 -14.25 -16.22
CA LEU A 170 -3.26 -14.31 -15.32
C LEU A 170 -2.46 -15.61 -15.50
N ALA A 171 -3.14 -16.74 -15.63
CA ALA A 171 -2.48 -18.04 -15.88
C ALA A 171 -1.77 -18.06 -17.25
N GLU A 172 -2.42 -17.54 -18.28
CA GLU A 172 -1.84 -17.43 -19.63
C GLU A 172 -0.57 -16.56 -19.65
N LYS A 173 -0.61 -15.43 -18.97
CA LYS A 173 0.48 -14.45 -18.99
C LYS A 173 1.66 -14.81 -18.08
N TYR A 174 1.38 -15.24 -16.87
CA TYR A 174 2.38 -15.47 -15.81
C TYR A 174 2.65 -16.96 -15.55
N GLY A 175 1.99 -17.83 -16.29
CA GLY A 175 2.11 -19.27 -16.16
C GLY A 175 1.26 -19.86 -15.03
N LEU A 176 1.14 -21.18 -15.03
CA LEU A 176 0.28 -21.93 -14.10
C LEU A 176 0.71 -21.79 -12.62
N GLY A 177 1.99 -21.50 -12.37
CA GLY A 177 2.52 -21.32 -11.01
C GLY A 177 2.04 -20.04 -10.30
N PHE A 178 1.53 -19.06 -11.03
CA PHE A 178 1.05 -17.80 -10.46
C PHE A 178 -0.24 -17.98 -9.64
N LEU A 179 -1.20 -18.76 -10.15
CA LEU A 179 -2.48 -18.95 -9.47
C LEU A 179 -2.36 -19.63 -8.10
N PRO A 180 -1.54 -20.69 -7.92
CA PRO A 180 -1.31 -21.28 -6.59
C PRO A 180 -0.77 -20.28 -5.56
N ALA A 181 0.12 -19.37 -5.95
CA ALA A 181 0.63 -18.32 -5.06
C ALA A 181 -0.49 -17.35 -4.62
N LEU A 182 -1.41 -17.02 -5.53
CA LEU A 182 -2.59 -16.22 -5.21
C LEU A 182 -3.58 -16.99 -4.34
N ASP A 183 -3.82 -18.26 -4.68
CA ASP A 183 -4.78 -19.14 -4.00
C ASP A 183 -4.34 -19.55 -2.59
N ALA A 184 -3.05 -19.48 -2.28
CA ALA A 184 -2.54 -19.70 -0.93
C ALA A 184 -3.18 -18.77 0.12
N TYR A 185 -3.71 -17.63 -0.32
CA TYR A 185 -4.37 -16.63 0.53
C TYR A 185 -5.91 -16.67 0.48
N GLN A 186 -6.54 -17.66 -0.18
CA GLN A 186 -8.01 -17.70 -0.34
C GLN A 186 -8.80 -17.73 0.97
N SER A 187 -8.24 -18.31 2.04
CA SER A 187 -8.87 -18.37 3.36
C SER A 187 -8.41 -17.22 4.29
N THR A 188 -7.60 -16.29 3.79
CA THR A 188 -7.07 -15.20 4.60
C THR A 188 -8.15 -14.15 4.83
N ASP A 189 -8.44 -13.86 6.09
CA ASP A 189 -9.21 -12.66 6.44
C ASP A 189 -8.28 -11.46 6.48
N PHE A 190 -8.23 -10.72 5.40
CA PHE A 190 -7.41 -9.53 5.27
C PHE A 190 -7.84 -8.35 6.16
N ASN A 191 -8.88 -8.49 6.99
CA ASN A 191 -9.24 -7.50 7.99
C ASN A 191 -8.57 -7.77 9.35
N GLN A 192 -7.99 -8.93 9.54
CA GLN A 192 -7.26 -9.33 10.75
C GLN A 192 -5.79 -8.86 10.73
N ILE A 193 -5.17 -8.82 11.94
CA ILE A 193 -3.77 -8.43 12.13
C ILE A 193 -2.94 -9.62 12.65
#